data_4a18908e838b35e3cbe7b0579677591c
#
_entry.id   4a18908e838b35e3cbe7b0579677591c
#
_cell.length_a   1.000
_cell.length_b   1.000
_cell.length_c   1.000
_cell.angle_alpha   90.00
_cell.angle_beta   90.00
_cell.angle_gamma   90.00
#
_symmetry.space_group_name_H-M   'P 1'
#
loop_
_entity.id
_entity.type
_entity.pdbx_description
1 polymer ?
#
loop_
_entity_poly.entity_id
_entity_poly.type
_entity_poly.pdbx_seq_one_letter_code
_entity_poly.pdbx_strand_id
1 'polypeptide(L)'
;MMTEKDFLDVFPQLKVDPELESLLGEVKVMKVSINPQKDCLRVYVLSRQWIHKKHIYHLEETIKEQFFANAPLRVKIIEKFQLSSQYTPENFLDVYRQSILLELKQYSALEYNMFYTAEITFSDPETMELVMTDSVSRETGNMNWCGCWKKSSASGVVST
;
A
#
# COMPACT_ATOMS: atom_id res chain seq x y z
N MET A 1 2.74 22.80 12.18
CA MET A 1 3.77 22.27 11.27
C MET A 1 3.96 20.79 11.55
N MET A 2 3.68 19.92 10.62
CA MET A 2 4.06 18.52 10.74
C MET A 2 5.58 18.46 10.54
N THR A 3 6.30 18.08 11.57
CA THR A 3 7.75 17.94 11.49
C THR A 3 8.04 16.58 10.85
N GLU A 4 8.32 16.59 9.55
CA GLU A 4 8.80 15.41 8.85
C GLU A 4 10.16 15.02 9.45
N LYS A 5 10.28 13.77 9.90
CA LYS A 5 11.52 13.22 10.43
C LYS A 5 11.95 12.05 9.56
N ASP A 6 13.24 11.85 9.42
CA ASP A 6 13.73 10.66 8.75
C ASP A 6 13.30 9.39 9.49
N PHE A 7 13.00 8.33 8.76
CA PHE A 7 12.46 7.10 9.35
C PHE A 7 13.38 6.52 10.42
N LEU A 8 14.68 6.52 10.15
CA LEU A 8 15.71 6.01 11.07
C LEU A 8 15.92 6.91 12.30
N ASP A 9 15.57 8.20 12.21
CA ASP A 9 15.57 9.09 13.39
C ASP A 9 14.42 8.79 14.35
N VAL A 10 13.30 8.29 13.83
CA VAL A 10 12.16 7.89 14.65
C VAL A 10 12.38 6.52 15.28
N PHE A 11 13.10 5.64 14.58
CA PHE A 11 13.42 4.29 15.03
C PHE A 11 14.95 4.04 15.02
N PRO A 12 15.73 4.74 15.87
CA PRO A 12 17.20 4.73 15.78
C PRO A 12 17.85 3.40 16.13
N GLN A 13 17.13 2.50 16.78
CA GLN A 13 17.62 1.17 17.17
C GLN A 13 17.11 0.05 16.27
N LEU A 14 16.37 0.41 15.22
CA LEU A 14 15.80 -0.56 14.30
C LEU A 14 16.92 -1.22 13.48
N LYS A 15 16.97 -2.53 13.56
CA LYS A 15 17.91 -3.35 12.77
C LYS A 15 17.16 -3.95 11.60
N VAL A 16 17.55 -3.59 10.42
CA VAL A 16 16.98 -4.08 9.15
C VAL A 16 18.12 -4.49 8.21
N ASP A 17 17.76 -5.20 7.15
CA ASP A 17 18.71 -5.55 6.09
C ASP A 17 19.25 -4.30 5.38
N PRO A 18 20.50 -4.32 4.87
CA PRO A 18 21.11 -3.16 4.20
C PRO A 18 20.29 -2.63 3.01
N GLU A 19 19.59 -3.51 2.29
CA GLU A 19 18.69 -3.13 1.19
C GLU A 19 17.53 -2.27 1.73
N LEU A 20 16.91 -2.72 2.80
CA LEU A 20 15.80 -2.02 3.44
C LEU A 20 16.26 -0.72 4.11
N GLU A 21 17.44 -0.72 4.71
CA GLU A 21 18.04 0.48 5.31
C GLU A 21 18.25 1.58 4.27
N SER A 22 18.80 1.23 3.10
CA SER A 22 18.96 2.17 1.98
C SER A 22 17.62 2.75 1.51
N LEU A 23 16.59 1.92 1.45
CA LEU A 23 15.24 2.30 1.06
C LEU A 23 14.61 3.26 2.08
N LEU A 24 14.82 3.00 3.37
CA LEU A 24 14.30 3.82 4.47
C LEU A 24 14.99 5.18 4.58
N GLY A 25 16.20 5.33 4.05
CA GLY A 25 16.89 6.62 3.96
C GLY A 25 16.13 7.68 3.13
N GLU A 26 15.27 7.25 2.21
CA GLU A 26 14.43 8.13 1.39
C GLU A 26 12.99 8.29 1.92
N VAL A 27 12.69 7.65 3.07
CA VAL A 27 11.35 7.63 3.66
C VAL A 27 11.29 8.57 4.86
N LYS A 28 10.27 9.43 4.87
CA LYS A 28 10.02 10.34 5.99
C LYS A 28 8.79 9.93 6.78
N VAL A 29 8.87 9.99 8.09
CA VAL A 29 7.73 9.81 8.98
C VAL A 29 7.00 11.14 9.14
N MET A 30 5.74 11.15 8.76
CA MET A 30 4.87 12.31 8.89
C MET A 30 4.17 12.35 10.24
N LYS A 31 3.75 11.18 10.72
CA LYS A 31 2.97 11.05 11.96
C LYS A 31 3.08 9.62 12.49
N VAL A 32 3.09 9.51 13.80
CA VAL A 32 2.88 8.24 14.52
C VAL A 32 1.65 8.40 15.41
N SER A 33 0.76 7.44 15.39
CA SER A 33 -0.45 7.44 16.20
C SER A 33 -0.81 6.05 16.70
N ILE A 34 -1.42 6.00 17.86
CA ILE A 34 -2.01 4.79 18.43
C ILE A 34 -3.54 4.93 18.34
N ASN A 35 -4.23 3.86 18.00
CA ASN A 35 -5.69 3.86 17.99
C ASN A 35 -6.26 3.93 19.43
N PRO A 36 -7.55 4.31 19.62
CA PRO A 36 -8.16 4.44 20.93
C PRO A 36 -8.11 3.16 21.78
N GLN A 37 -8.18 2.00 21.17
CA GLN A 37 -8.10 0.68 21.81
C GLN A 37 -6.67 0.32 22.25
N LYS A 38 -5.67 1.08 21.82
CA LYS A 38 -4.24 0.86 22.06
C LYS A 38 -3.70 -0.50 21.58
N ASP A 39 -4.33 -1.07 20.57
CA ASP A 39 -3.95 -2.35 19.99
C ASP A 39 -3.29 -2.20 18.59
N CYS A 40 -3.22 -0.98 18.04
CA CYS A 40 -2.64 -0.71 16.74
C CYS A 40 -1.83 0.60 16.73
N LEU A 41 -0.54 0.48 16.46
CA LEU A 41 0.37 1.60 16.17
C LEU A 41 0.33 1.86 14.66
N ARG A 42 0.02 3.08 14.27
CA ARG A 42 0.02 3.52 12.88
C ARG A 42 1.16 4.49 12.64
N VAL A 43 2.01 4.17 11.69
CA VAL A 43 3.14 5.00 11.26
C VAL A 43 2.83 5.50 9.84
N TYR A 44 2.61 6.79 9.72
CA TYR A 44 2.34 7.43 8.43
C TYR A 44 3.65 7.89 7.82
N VAL A 45 3.95 7.39 6.65
CA VAL A 45 5.21 7.68 5.96
C VAL A 45 4.98 8.34 4.60
N LEU A 46 5.92 9.17 4.19
CA LEU A 46 6.00 9.75 2.88
C LEU A 46 7.24 9.21 2.17
N SER A 47 7.05 8.68 0.98
CA SER A 47 8.15 8.23 0.11
C SER A 47 8.04 8.86 -1.27
N ARG A 48 9.19 9.16 -1.87
CA ARG A 48 9.29 9.60 -3.26
C ARG A 48 9.44 8.44 -4.24
N GLN A 49 9.69 7.25 -3.70
CA GLN A 49 9.80 6.01 -4.46
C GLN A 49 8.71 5.05 -4.01
N TRP A 50 8.24 4.23 -4.94
CA TRP A 50 7.34 3.14 -4.59
C TRP A 50 8.07 2.08 -3.77
N ILE A 51 7.45 1.63 -2.69
CA ILE A 51 7.97 0.58 -1.82
C ILE A 51 7.09 -0.66 -2.00
N HIS A 52 7.70 -1.78 -2.37
CA HIS A 52 6.98 -3.04 -2.51
C HIS A 52 6.38 -3.48 -1.18
N LYS A 53 5.13 -3.92 -1.18
CA LYS A 53 4.41 -4.31 0.05
C LYS A 53 5.11 -5.39 0.88
N LYS A 54 5.89 -6.28 0.26
CA LYS A 54 6.69 -7.27 1.02
C LYS A 54 7.64 -6.59 2.02
N HIS A 55 8.25 -5.46 1.64
CA HIS A 55 9.16 -4.70 2.51
C HIS A 55 8.38 -3.99 3.63
N ILE A 56 7.20 -3.46 3.32
CA ILE A 56 6.33 -2.84 4.31
C ILE A 56 5.88 -3.86 5.36
N TYR A 57 5.41 -5.03 4.95
CA TYR A 57 4.97 -6.07 5.89
C TYR A 57 6.14 -6.62 6.72
N HIS A 58 7.30 -6.84 6.09
CA HIS A 58 8.50 -7.24 6.82
C HIS A 58 8.92 -6.17 7.84
N LEU A 59 8.83 -4.90 7.49
CA LEU A 59 9.13 -3.78 8.38
C LEU A 59 8.15 -3.69 9.55
N GLU A 60 6.84 -3.87 9.29
CA GLU A 60 5.81 -3.92 10.33
C GLU A 60 6.10 -5.03 11.37
N GLU A 61 6.46 -6.23 10.89
CA GLU A 61 6.84 -7.36 11.75
C GLU A 61 8.14 -7.07 12.52
N THR A 62 9.16 -6.56 11.84
CA THR A 62 10.45 -6.24 12.47
C THR A 62 10.31 -5.19 13.57
N ILE A 63 9.53 -4.12 13.33
CA ILE A 63 9.25 -3.11 14.36
C ILE A 63 8.50 -3.74 15.52
N LYS A 64 7.49 -4.58 15.25
CA LYS A 64 6.75 -5.26 16.30
C LYS A 64 7.65 -6.14 17.15
N GLU A 65 8.50 -6.95 16.53
CA GLU A 65 9.39 -7.88 17.23
C GLU A 65 10.46 -7.15 18.04
N GLN A 66 11.08 -6.11 17.50
CA GLN A 66 12.17 -5.41 18.16
C GLN A 66 11.72 -4.46 19.27
N PHE A 67 10.58 -3.79 19.10
CA PHE A 67 10.14 -2.75 20.05
C PHE A 67 8.92 -3.15 20.89
N PHE A 68 8.11 -4.09 20.41
CA PHE A 68 6.80 -4.41 20.99
C PHE A 68 6.55 -5.91 21.14
N ALA A 69 7.60 -6.72 21.29
CA ALA A 69 7.51 -8.19 21.35
C ALA A 69 6.49 -8.71 22.39
N ASN A 70 6.40 -8.04 23.55
CA ASN A 70 5.53 -8.45 24.65
C ASN A 70 4.20 -7.67 24.71
N ALA A 71 3.95 -6.79 23.74
CA ALA A 71 2.73 -6.00 23.70
C ALA A 71 1.71 -6.61 22.72
N PRO A 72 0.41 -6.69 23.07
CA PRO A 72 -0.64 -7.09 22.13
C PRO A 72 -0.94 -5.97 21.13
N LEU A 73 0.11 -5.42 20.51
CA LEU A 73 0.08 -4.28 19.61
C LEU A 73 0.40 -4.74 18.21
N ARG A 74 -0.42 -4.36 17.24
CA ARG A 74 -0.11 -4.47 15.82
C ARG A 74 0.57 -3.20 15.35
N VAL A 75 1.54 -3.34 14.48
CA VAL A 75 2.17 -2.21 13.80
C VAL A 75 1.62 -2.14 12.38
N LYS A 76 1.24 -0.95 11.95
CA LYS A 76 0.73 -0.69 10.61
C LYS A 76 1.43 0.52 10.01
N ILE A 77 2.05 0.33 8.86
CA ILE A 77 2.67 1.42 8.10
C ILE A 77 1.68 1.86 7.03
N ILE A 78 1.41 3.15 6.98
CA ILE A 78 0.50 3.77 6.01
C ILE A 78 1.34 4.68 5.12
N GLU A 79 1.56 4.22 3.90
CA GLU A 79 2.39 4.90 2.93
C GLU A 79 1.60 5.98 2.20
N LYS A 80 2.23 7.13 2.04
CA LYS A 80 1.85 8.15 1.09
C LYS A 80 2.99 8.29 0.09
N PHE A 81 2.67 8.24 -1.20
CA PHE A 81 3.66 8.37 -2.25
C PHE A 81 3.57 9.73 -2.91
N GLN A 82 4.73 10.32 -3.17
CA GLN A 82 4.90 11.52 -3.95
C GLN A 82 5.77 11.18 -5.17
N LEU A 83 5.16 10.41 -6.08
CA LEU A 83 5.85 9.87 -7.24
C LEU A 83 6.06 10.96 -8.31
N SER A 84 7.12 10.80 -9.08
CA SER A 84 7.39 11.69 -10.21
C SER A 84 6.49 11.37 -11.41
N SER A 85 6.43 12.28 -12.39
CA SER A 85 5.61 12.14 -13.60
C SER A 85 5.98 10.96 -14.52
N GLN A 86 7.13 10.33 -14.27
CA GLN A 86 7.51 9.11 -15.01
C GLN A 86 6.69 7.87 -14.60
N TYR A 87 6.01 7.93 -13.48
CA TYR A 87 5.11 6.86 -13.01
C TYR A 87 3.73 7.05 -13.64
N THR A 88 3.58 6.61 -14.88
CA THR A 88 2.24 6.50 -15.50
C THR A 88 1.51 5.29 -14.91
N PRO A 89 0.17 5.26 -14.89
CA PRO A 89 -0.59 4.11 -14.42
C PRO A 89 -0.20 2.79 -15.08
N GLU A 90 0.09 2.80 -16.36
CA GLU A 90 0.52 1.64 -17.15
C GLU A 90 1.89 1.13 -16.67
N ASN A 91 2.92 1.99 -16.65
CA ASN A 91 4.25 1.64 -16.18
C ASN A 91 4.23 1.18 -14.71
N PHE A 92 3.40 1.82 -13.90
CA PHE A 92 3.24 1.48 -12.51
C PHE A 92 2.62 0.07 -12.34
N LEU A 93 1.61 -0.24 -13.12
CA LEU A 93 0.97 -1.55 -13.07
C LEU A 93 1.93 -2.66 -13.50
N ASP A 94 2.69 -2.47 -14.57
CA ASP A 94 3.64 -3.47 -15.07
C ASP A 94 4.69 -3.84 -13.99
N VAL A 95 5.23 -2.83 -13.33
CA VAL A 95 6.30 -3.04 -12.34
C VAL A 95 5.74 -3.53 -11.00
N TYR A 96 4.57 -3.04 -10.57
CA TYR A 96 4.08 -3.22 -9.20
C TYR A 96 2.85 -4.11 -9.06
N ARG A 97 2.41 -4.76 -10.12
CA ARG A 97 1.26 -5.67 -10.11
C ARG A 97 1.32 -6.70 -8.98
N GLN A 98 2.50 -7.26 -8.73
CA GLN A 98 2.70 -8.24 -7.66
C GLN A 98 2.52 -7.63 -6.27
N SER A 99 2.95 -6.39 -6.08
CA SER A 99 2.75 -5.66 -4.83
C SER A 99 1.27 -5.38 -4.56
N ILE A 100 0.54 -4.99 -5.60
CA ILE A 100 -0.91 -4.74 -5.52
C ILE A 100 -1.66 -6.04 -5.18
N LEU A 101 -1.32 -7.13 -5.84
CA LEU A 101 -1.89 -8.45 -5.56
C LEU A 101 -1.62 -8.90 -4.12
N LEU A 102 -0.41 -8.66 -3.61
CA LEU A 102 -0.05 -8.99 -2.24
C LEU A 102 -0.88 -8.19 -1.23
N GLU A 103 -1.11 -6.91 -1.51
CA GLU A 103 -1.98 -6.07 -0.69
C GLU A 103 -3.44 -6.53 -0.74
N LEU A 104 -3.98 -6.78 -1.92
CA LEU A 104 -5.34 -7.27 -2.08
C LEU A 104 -5.58 -8.59 -1.34
N LYS A 105 -4.61 -9.49 -1.38
CA LYS A 105 -4.69 -10.77 -0.64
C LYS A 105 -4.84 -10.58 0.87
N GLN A 106 -4.30 -9.50 1.42
CA GLN A 106 -4.45 -9.18 2.85
C GLN A 106 -5.86 -8.67 3.19
N TYR A 107 -6.54 -8.05 2.24
CA TYR A 107 -7.86 -7.46 2.46
C TYR A 107 -8.99 -8.42 2.11
N SER A 108 -8.93 -9.04 0.94
CA SER A 108 -10.03 -9.83 0.40
C SER A 108 -9.55 -10.82 -0.66
N ALA A 109 -9.79 -12.10 -0.42
CA ALA A 109 -9.53 -13.15 -1.42
C ALA A 109 -10.35 -12.93 -2.71
N LEU A 110 -11.54 -12.35 -2.59
CA LEU A 110 -12.39 -12.03 -3.73
C LEU A 110 -11.75 -10.95 -4.61
N GLU A 111 -11.35 -9.84 -4.01
CA GLU A 111 -10.70 -8.73 -4.73
C GLU A 111 -9.36 -9.16 -5.35
N TYR A 112 -8.59 -9.99 -4.64
CA TYR A 112 -7.39 -10.61 -5.17
C TYR A 112 -7.69 -11.41 -6.44
N ASN A 113 -8.67 -12.32 -6.40
CA ASN A 113 -9.02 -13.15 -7.55
C ASN A 113 -9.55 -12.33 -8.71
N MET A 114 -10.40 -11.33 -8.45
CA MET A 114 -10.94 -10.42 -9.45
C MET A 114 -9.82 -9.66 -10.17
N PHE A 115 -8.87 -9.11 -9.43
CA PHE A 115 -7.74 -8.38 -10.01
C PHE A 115 -6.74 -9.31 -10.71
N TYR A 116 -6.51 -10.50 -10.14
CA TYR A 116 -5.61 -11.50 -10.71
C TYR A 116 -6.06 -11.98 -12.09
N THR A 117 -7.37 -12.19 -12.27
CA THR A 117 -7.97 -12.70 -13.51
C THR A 117 -8.42 -11.58 -14.46
N ALA A 118 -8.42 -10.32 -14.03
CA ALA A 118 -8.84 -9.20 -14.85
C ALA A 118 -7.86 -8.96 -16.01
N GLU A 119 -8.43 -8.72 -17.18
CA GLU A 119 -7.72 -8.09 -18.28
C GLU A 119 -7.71 -6.58 -18.06
N ILE A 120 -6.52 -5.99 -18.05
CA ILE A 120 -6.34 -4.58 -17.74
C ILE A 120 -5.88 -3.86 -18.98
N THR A 121 -6.63 -2.84 -19.37
CA THR A 121 -6.34 -1.97 -20.50
C THR A 121 -6.35 -0.51 -20.07
N PHE A 122 -5.66 0.33 -20.83
CA PHE A 122 -5.63 1.77 -20.61
C PHE A 122 -6.18 2.46 -21.85
N SER A 123 -7.32 3.13 -21.69
CA SER A 123 -7.93 3.92 -22.77
C SER A 123 -7.25 5.27 -22.95
N ASP A 124 -6.69 5.80 -21.89
CA ASP A 124 -5.88 7.01 -21.85
C ASP A 124 -4.93 6.97 -20.61
N PRO A 125 -3.96 7.91 -20.48
CA PRO A 125 -2.99 7.90 -19.38
C PRO A 125 -3.60 8.01 -17.96
N GLU A 126 -4.85 8.38 -17.84
CA GLU A 126 -5.51 8.58 -16.54
C GLU A 126 -6.62 7.55 -16.28
N THR A 127 -6.97 6.73 -17.30
CA THR A 127 -8.09 5.79 -17.21
C THR A 127 -7.62 4.36 -17.39
N MET A 128 -7.84 3.55 -16.35
CA MET A 128 -7.62 2.11 -16.37
C MET A 128 -8.96 1.37 -16.42
N GLU A 129 -9.09 0.47 -17.37
CA GLU A 129 -10.25 -0.40 -17.53
C GLU A 129 -9.91 -1.82 -17.07
N LEU A 130 -10.74 -2.36 -16.16
CA LEU A 130 -10.64 -3.75 -15.76
C LEU A 130 -11.81 -4.53 -16.37
N VAL A 131 -11.48 -5.45 -17.25
CA VAL A 131 -12.46 -6.37 -17.84
C VAL A 131 -12.41 -7.68 -17.06
N MET A 132 -13.52 -8.01 -16.41
CA MET A 132 -13.65 -9.22 -15.61
C MET A 132 -14.64 -10.16 -16.28
N THR A 133 -14.27 -11.43 -16.41
CA THR A 133 -15.20 -12.48 -16.86
C THR A 133 -16.23 -12.76 -15.77
N ASP A 134 -17.48 -12.78 -16.16
CA ASP A 134 -18.69 -12.90 -15.30
C ASP A 134 -18.86 -14.30 -14.68
N SER A 135 -17.80 -14.87 -14.13
CA SER A 135 -17.83 -16.20 -13.52
C SER A 135 -18.04 -16.22 -12.01
N VAL A 136 -18.08 -15.06 -11.37
CA VAL A 136 -18.26 -14.98 -9.91
C VAL A 136 -19.31 -13.93 -9.56
N SER A 137 -20.50 -14.45 -9.23
CA SER A 137 -21.60 -13.84 -8.48
C SER A 137 -21.73 -12.31 -8.46
N ARG A 138 -22.90 -11.85 -8.87
CA ARG A 138 -23.47 -10.49 -8.80
C ARG A 138 -23.57 -9.89 -7.39
N GLU A 139 -22.65 -10.16 -6.51
CA GLU A 139 -22.59 -9.41 -5.26
C GLU A 139 -21.72 -8.17 -5.50
N THR A 140 -22.40 -7.04 -5.57
CA THR A 140 -21.86 -5.69 -5.62
C THR A 140 -21.06 -5.42 -4.33
N GLY A 141 -19.86 -5.96 -4.27
CA GLY A 141 -18.87 -5.58 -3.27
C GLY A 141 -18.40 -4.16 -3.55
N ASN A 142 -18.62 -3.28 -2.61
CA ASN A 142 -18.07 -1.94 -2.64
C ASN A 142 -16.55 -2.03 -2.51
N MET A 143 -15.82 -2.04 -3.65
CA MET A 143 -14.36 -2.05 -3.63
C MET A 143 -13.85 -0.75 -3.03
N ASN A 144 -13.47 -0.80 -1.78
CA ASN A 144 -12.81 0.30 -1.10
C ASN A 144 -11.31 0.23 -1.37
N TRP A 145 -10.91 0.65 -2.56
CA TRP A 145 -9.50 0.84 -2.91
C TRP A 145 -8.95 2.03 -2.14
N CYS A 146 -7.83 1.86 -1.49
CA CYS A 146 -7.12 2.90 -0.74
C CYS A 146 -7.03 4.23 -1.50
N GLY A 147 -8.06 5.05 -1.44
CA GLY A 147 -8.07 6.47 -1.77
C GLY A 147 -7.61 6.92 -3.17
N CYS A 148 -7.05 6.03 -4.00
CA CYS A 148 -6.47 6.37 -5.30
C CYS A 148 -7.40 6.08 -6.49
N TRP A 149 -8.48 5.31 -6.29
CA TRP A 149 -9.33 4.85 -7.38
C TRP A 149 -10.78 5.26 -7.15
N LYS A 150 -11.38 5.96 -8.09
CA LYS A 150 -12.82 6.26 -8.07
C LYS A 150 -13.56 5.32 -8.99
N LYS A 151 -14.61 4.68 -8.47
CA LYS A 151 -15.51 3.84 -9.26
C LYS A 151 -16.42 4.74 -10.11
N SER A 152 -16.36 4.62 -11.43
CA SER A 152 -17.38 5.18 -12.31
C SER A 152 -18.52 4.17 -12.43
N SER A 153 -19.73 4.61 -12.16
CA SER A 153 -20.94 3.78 -12.18
C SER A 153 -21.25 3.29 -13.59
N ALA A 154 -21.58 2.03 -13.72
CA ALA A 154 -22.25 1.34 -14.80
C ALA A 154 -21.41 0.61 -15.87
N SER A 155 -20.09 0.80 -16.00
CA SER A 155 -19.32 0.12 -17.06
C SER A 155 -18.04 -0.59 -16.58
N GLY A 156 -17.79 -0.66 -15.28
CA GLY A 156 -16.56 -1.31 -14.77
C GLY A 156 -15.28 -0.49 -15.01
N VAL A 157 -15.39 0.75 -15.42
CA VAL A 157 -14.28 1.68 -15.62
C VAL A 157 -13.85 2.27 -14.27
N VAL A 158 -12.58 2.19 -13.96
CA VAL A 158 -11.97 2.79 -12.76
C VAL A 158 -11.03 3.90 -13.23
N SER A 159 -11.29 5.13 -12.82
CA SER A 159 -10.42 6.29 -13.09
C SER A 159 -9.61 6.67 -11.85
N THR A 160 -8.40 7.06 -12.06
CA THR A 160 -7.46 7.56 -11.04
C THR A 160 -7.70 9.02 -10.70
#